data_b21bce703c7c8c18ae8f80d71fe0d30b
#
_entry.id   b21bce703c7c8c18ae8f80d71fe0d30b
#
_cell.length_a   1.000
_cell.length_b   1.000
_cell.length_c   1.000
_cell.angle_alpha   90.00
_cell.angle_beta   90.00
_cell.angle_gamma   90.00
#
_symmetry.space_group_name_H-M   'P 1'
#
loop_
_entity.id
_entity.type
_entity.pdbx_description
1 polymer ?
#
loop_
_entity_poly.entity_id
_entity_poly.type
_entity_poly.pdbx_seq_one_letter_code
_entity_poly.pdbx_strand_id
1 'polypeptide(L)'
;NLFYMKSVITCDLEGVIETINSDGEKLFGYPKEELIGKKRVSLFSSGEVVIQNVGKWLSSAIKDGEHNTKTYFIRKDGSKFNAAIKITPTFKNGKNKPQTGYCGITIPINEEVKIPIKFSTIFIKWAFAITRGGFTSASLFPIFTLAAFFAGSGDGLFNVLSLILCCLGIVLLHVSSNLFNDYYDVKDGTDGANTEYFNAGLNSTVLEGAQLSGGSRAVELGLITHKGTLS
;
A
#
# COMPACT_ATOMS: atom_id res chain seq x y z
N ASN A 1 14.74 27.89 5.01
CA ASN A 1 15.44 27.39 3.83
C ASN A 1 15.25 25.85 3.80
N LEU A 2 14.34 25.35 2.95
CA LEU A 2 13.97 23.91 2.90
C LEU A 2 15.18 22.97 2.69
N PHE A 3 16.26 23.46 2.08
CA PHE A 3 17.44 22.66 1.72
C PHE A 3 18.34 22.28 2.89
N TYR A 4 18.16 22.88 4.05
CA TYR A 4 18.92 22.52 5.27
C TYR A 4 18.12 21.61 6.20
N MET A 5 16.88 21.27 5.84
CA MET A 5 16.07 20.38 6.65
C MET A 5 16.51 18.93 6.47
N LYS A 6 16.71 18.27 7.59
CA LYS A 6 17.04 16.86 7.67
C LYS A 6 15.95 16.15 8.47
N SER A 7 15.02 15.53 7.76
CA SER A 7 14.01 14.69 8.41
C SER A 7 14.63 13.39 8.89
N VAL A 8 14.34 13.02 10.13
CA VAL A 8 14.71 11.72 10.72
C VAL A 8 13.43 11.09 11.26
N ILE A 9 13.08 9.93 10.71
CA ILE A 9 11.88 9.18 11.08
C ILE A 9 12.29 7.76 11.42
N THR A 10 11.84 7.26 12.57
CA THR A 10 11.93 5.84 12.89
C THR A 10 10.56 5.20 12.84
N CYS A 11 10.52 3.95 12.40
CA CYS A 11 9.32 3.14 12.38
C CYS A 11 9.64 1.71 12.82
N ASP A 12 8.61 0.97 13.20
CA ASP A 12 8.71 -0.46 13.47
C ASP A 12 8.84 -1.27 12.16
N LEU A 13 8.82 -2.60 12.25
CA LEU A 13 8.90 -3.50 11.09
C LEU A 13 7.69 -3.38 10.17
N GLU A 14 6.56 -2.93 10.70
CA GLU A 14 5.32 -2.71 9.95
C GLU A 14 5.24 -1.33 9.31
N GLY A 15 6.24 -0.50 9.54
CA GLY A 15 6.32 0.86 9.05
C GLY A 15 5.55 1.88 9.87
N VAL A 16 4.97 1.51 11.03
CA VAL A 16 4.29 2.45 11.93
C VAL A 16 5.32 3.42 12.51
N ILE A 17 5.04 4.71 12.38
CA ILE A 17 5.94 5.78 12.79
C ILE A 17 6.06 5.80 14.31
N GLU A 18 7.28 5.66 14.82
CA GLU A 18 7.59 5.71 16.25
C GLU A 18 8.15 7.06 16.69
N THR A 19 8.98 7.66 15.84
CA THR A 19 9.53 9.00 16.08
C THR A 19 9.63 9.80 14.79
N ILE A 20 9.52 11.11 14.92
CA ILE A 20 9.78 12.08 13.87
C ILE A 20 10.41 13.33 14.50
N ASN A 21 11.43 13.90 13.88
CA ASN A 21 12.02 15.15 14.36
C ASN A 21 11.24 16.37 13.83
N SER A 22 11.52 17.54 14.40
CA SER A 22 10.84 18.81 14.04
C SER A 22 11.02 19.19 12.57
N ASP A 23 12.16 18.86 11.97
CA ASP A 23 12.38 19.08 10.53
C ASP A 23 11.48 18.19 9.67
N GLY A 24 11.25 16.94 10.12
CA GLY A 24 10.33 16.03 9.47
C GLY A 24 8.89 16.53 9.52
N GLU A 25 8.42 17.00 10.67
CA GLU A 25 7.08 17.61 10.80
C GLU A 25 6.88 18.76 9.81
N LYS A 26 7.87 19.69 9.74
CA LYS A 26 7.83 20.82 8.80
C LYS A 26 7.93 20.39 7.36
N LEU A 27 8.79 19.41 7.04
CA LEU A 27 9.02 18.95 5.69
C LEU A 27 7.81 18.24 5.10
N PHE A 28 7.16 17.37 5.88
CA PHE A 28 6.00 16.60 5.45
C PHE A 28 4.66 17.30 5.74
N GLY A 29 4.64 18.31 6.61
CA GLY A 29 3.45 19.08 6.95
C GLY A 29 2.48 18.36 7.89
N TYR A 30 2.96 17.39 8.65
CA TYR A 30 2.17 16.67 9.65
C TYR A 30 2.71 16.92 11.06
N PRO A 31 1.88 17.25 12.04
CA PRO A 31 2.29 17.26 13.44
C PRO A 31 2.53 15.83 13.93
N LYS A 32 3.51 15.65 14.81
CA LYS A 32 3.88 14.32 15.34
C LYS A 32 2.72 13.58 16.01
N GLU A 33 1.77 14.30 16.61
CA GLU A 33 0.59 13.74 17.28
C GLU A 33 -0.36 13.02 16.32
N GLU A 34 -0.35 13.37 15.03
CA GLU A 34 -1.12 12.69 13.98
C GLU A 34 -0.39 11.44 13.45
N LEU A 35 0.92 11.35 13.64
CA LEU A 35 1.76 10.33 13.00
C LEU A 35 2.16 9.20 13.94
N ILE A 36 2.67 9.54 15.13
CA ILE A 36 3.30 8.57 16.04
C ILE A 36 2.26 7.55 16.54
N GLY A 37 2.55 6.26 16.28
CA GLY A 37 1.68 5.14 16.65
C GLY A 37 0.39 5.03 15.83
N LYS A 38 0.14 5.94 14.88
CA LYS A 38 -1.14 6.04 14.16
C LYS A 38 -1.01 5.89 12.64
N LYS A 39 0.10 6.30 12.07
CA LYS A 39 0.33 6.32 10.62
C LYS A 39 1.61 5.59 10.26
N ARG A 40 1.68 5.16 9.01
CA ARG A 40 2.83 4.45 8.45
C ARG A 40 3.64 5.37 7.56
N VAL A 41 4.94 5.10 7.43
CA VAL A 41 5.85 5.85 6.56
C VAL A 41 5.44 5.81 5.09
N SER A 42 4.65 4.84 4.66
CA SER A 42 4.08 4.77 3.31
C SER A 42 3.17 5.95 2.97
N LEU A 43 2.61 6.64 3.99
CA LEU A 43 1.83 7.87 3.83
C LEU A 43 2.57 8.95 3.01
N PHE A 44 3.89 8.99 3.11
CA PHE A 44 4.71 9.99 2.44
C PHE A 44 5.07 9.64 0.99
N SER A 45 4.71 8.44 0.51
CA SER A 45 5.04 7.96 -0.83
C SER A 45 3.79 7.71 -1.66
N SER A 46 3.90 7.79 -3.00
CA SER A 46 2.81 7.29 -3.83
C SER A 46 2.72 5.77 -3.74
N GLY A 47 1.51 5.24 -3.83
CA GLY A 47 1.27 3.80 -3.76
C GLY A 47 2.06 3.00 -4.79
N GLU A 48 2.27 3.57 -5.99
CA GLU A 48 3.08 2.94 -7.03
C GLU A 48 4.55 2.78 -6.60
N VAL A 49 5.12 3.81 -5.96
CA VAL A 49 6.49 3.74 -5.42
C VAL A 49 6.57 2.72 -4.29
N VAL A 50 5.55 2.67 -3.43
CA VAL A 50 5.48 1.67 -2.35
C VAL A 50 5.50 0.25 -2.94
N ILE A 51 4.60 -0.06 -3.87
CA ILE A 51 4.50 -1.40 -4.48
C ILE A 51 5.79 -1.77 -5.23
N GLN A 52 6.35 -0.82 -6.00
CA GLN A 52 7.46 -1.12 -6.92
C GLN A 52 8.82 -1.15 -6.24
N ASN A 53 9.05 -0.29 -5.25
CA ASN A 53 10.40 0.06 -4.80
C ASN A 53 10.68 -0.23 -3.34
N VAL A 54 9.73 0.06 -2.42
CA VAL A 54 10.00 0.06 -0.97
C VAL A 54 10.49 -1.30 -0.49
N GLY A 55 9.87 -2.39 -0.88
CA GLY A 55 10.31 -3.73 -0.48
C GLY A 55 11.77 -4.03 -0.85
N LYS A 56 12.21 -3.58 -2.04
CA LYS A 56 13.61 -3.73 -2.49
C LYS A 56 14.56 -2.86 -1.68
N TRP A 57 14.16 -1.62 -1.36
CA TRP A 57 14.97 -0.72 -0.55
C TRP A 57 15.20 -1.27 0.85
N LEU A 58 14.13 -1.81 1.47
CA LEU A 58 14.22 -2.44 2.79
C LEU A 58 15.10 -3.70 2.77
N SER A 59 14.94 -4.55 1.77
CA SER A 59 15.77 -5.76 1.60
C SER A 59 17.26 -5.41 1.42
N SER A 60 17.56 -4.38 0.60
CA SER A 60 18.94 -3.90 0.45
C SER A 60 19.49 -3.32 1.76
N ALA A 61 18.67 -2.52 2.48
CA ALA A 61 19.08 -1.96 3.76
C ALA A 61 19.44 -3.03 4.80
N ILE A 62 18.70 -4.15 4.83
CA ILE A 62 19.00 -5.27 5.72
C ILE A 62 20.31 -5.95 5.29
N LYS A 63 20.46 -6.24 4.00
CA LYS A 63 21.59 -6.99 3.46
C LYS A 63 22.90 -6.21 3.61
N ASP A 64 22.87 -4.91 3.28
CA ASP A 64 24.07 -4.07 3.16
C ASP A 64 24.26 -3.15 4.38
N GLY A 65 23.36 -3.20 5.38
CA GLY A 65 23.35 -2.35 6.56
C GLY A 65 22.72 -0.97 6.34
N GLU A 66 22.63 -0.51 5.09
CA GLU A 66 21.98 0.74 4.69
C GLU A 66 21.57 0.70 3.21
N HIS A 67 20.57 1.51 2.85
CA HIS A 67 20.20 1.76 1.46
C HIS A 67 20.07 3.26 1.21
N ASN A 68 20.72 3.75 0.16
CA ASN A 68 20.67 5.14 -0.26
C ASN A 68 20.02 5.24 -1.63
N THR A 69 19.02 6.10 -1.79
CA THR A 69 18.35 6.33 -3.07
C THR A 69 17.77 7.73 -3.16
N LYS A 70 17.38 8.12 -4.37
CA LYS A 70 16.63 9.36 -4.62
C LYS A 70 15.19 9.01 -4.97
N THR A 71 14.24 9.74 -4.42
CA THR A 71 12.81 9.57 -4.65
C THR A 71 12.10 10.90 -4.53
N TYR A 72 10.80 10.89 -4.81
CA TYR A 72 9.92 12.00 -4.43
C TYR A 72 8.98 11.57 -3.31
N PHE A 73 8.63 12.52 -2.47
CA PHE A 73 7.66 12.36 -1.40
C PHE A 73 6.46 13.28 -1.58
N ILE A 74 5.38 12.97 -0.87
CA ILE A 74 4.12 13.70 -0.88
C ILE A 74 3.89 14.29 0.50
N ARG A 75 3.60 15.60 0.57
CA ARG A 75 3.24 16.28 1.81
C ARG A 75 1.75 16.14 2.11
N LYS A 76 1.36 16.57 3.31
CA LYS A 76 -0.05 16.60 3.76
C LYS A 76 -0.96 17.40 2.82
N ASP A 77 -0.45 18.47 2.22
CA ASP A 77 -1.16 19.32 1.26
C ASP A 77 -1.24 18.71 -0.17
N GLY A 78 -0.66 17.52 -0.37
CA GLY A 78 -0.60 16.85 -1.67
C GLY A 78 0.55 17.31 -2.57
N SER A 79 1.33 18.32 -2.17
CA SER A 79 2.50 18.77 -2.93
C SER A 79 3.60 17.72 -2.91
N LYS A 80 4.37 17.64 -4.02
CA LYS A 80 5.50 16.71 -4.15
C LYS A 80 6.82 17.45 -3.97
N PHE A 81 7.81 16.77 -3.42
CA PHE A 81 9.19 17.25 -3.38
C PHE A 81 10.16 16.11 -3.60
N ASN A 82 11.28 16.41 -4.25
CA ASN A 82 12.34 15.44 -4.49
C ASN A 82 13.30 15.39 -3.30
N ALA A 83 13.78 14.19 -2.97
CA ALA A 83 14.66 13.99 -1.84
C ALA A 83 15.62 12.82 -2.06
N ALA A 84 16.78 12.91 -1.42
CA ALA A 84 17.63 11.77 -1.13
C ALA A 84 17.15 11.15 0.19
N ILE A 85 17.02 9.83 0.21
CA ILE A 85 16.69 9.07 1.42
C ILE A 85 17.77 8.04 1.70
N LYS A 86 18.13 7.95 2.97
CA LYS A 86 18.96 6.87 3.54
C LYS A 86 18.09 6.06 4.49
N ILE A 87 18.03 4.75 4.26
CA ILE A 87 17.28 3.80 5.09
C ILE A 87 18.29 2.89 5.80
N THR A 88 18.14 2.75 7.11
CA THR A 88 18.96 1.84 7.92
C THR A 88 18.06 0.98 8.81
N PRO A 89 18.38 -0.32 9.02
CA PRO A 89 17.66 -1.13 10.00
C PRO A 89 17.96 -0.66 11.42
N THR A 90 17.00 -0.78 12.32
CA THR A 90 17.14 -0.43 13.73
C THR A 90 17.09 -1.65 14.64
N PHE A 91 17.85 -1.61 15.73
CA PHE A 91 18.03 -2.70 16.70
C PHE A 91 17.95 -2.13 18.12
N LYS A 92 16.74 -1.93 18.65
CA LYS A 92 16.53 -1.31 19.98
C LYS A 92 17.22 -2.07 21.13
N ASN A 93 17.32 -3.40 20.98
CA ASN A 93 17.91 -4.27 22.00
C ASN A 93 19.39 -4.61 21.74
N GLY A 94 20.05 -3.89 20.82
CA GLY A 94 21.44 -4.10 20.41
C GLY A 94 21.59 -4.82 19.08
N LYS A 95 22.72 -4.58 18.39
CA LYS A 95 23.01 -5.06 17.03
C LYS A 95 22.97 -6.59 16.86
N ASN A 96 23.17 -7.34 17.96
CA ASN A 96 23.16 -8.80 17.97
C ASN A 96 21.77 -9.38 18.29
N LYS A 97 20.74 -8.53 18.39
CA LYS A 97 19.36 -8.90 18.64
C LYS A 97 18.53 -8.75 17.36
N PRO A 98 17.34 -9.37 17.29
CA PRO A 98 16.47 -9.20 16.13
C PRO A 98 16.23 -7.73 15.79
N GLN A 99 16.13 -7.45 14.51
CA GLN A 99 15.75 -6.13 13.99
C GLN A 99 14.38 -5.71 14.57
N THR A 100 14.25 -4.44 14.91
CA THR A 100 13.02 -3.89 15.50
C THR A 100 12.32 -2.89 14.60
N GLY A 101 12.95 -2.45 13.52
CA GLY A 101 12.36 -1.47 12.61
C GLY A 101 13.35 -0.85 11.67
N TYR A 102 13.08 0.38 11.23
CA TYR A 102 13.91 1.13 10.30
C TYR A 102 14.03 2.61 10.74
N CYS A 103 15.12 3.21 10.33
CA CYS A 103 15.33 4.66 10.40
C CYS A 103 15.49 5.19 8.98
N GLY A 104 14.67 6.17 8.61
CA GLY A 104 14.75 6.91 7.35
C GLY A 104 15.27 8.33 7.59
N ILE A 105 16.33 8.70 6.89
CA ILE A 105 16.87 10.06 6.86
C ILE A 105 16.57 10.65 5.50
N THR A 106 15.77 11.73 5.44
CA THR A 106 15.34 12.37 4.21
C THR A 106 15.89 13.79 4.11
N ILE A 107 16.52 14.10 2.99
CA ILE A 107 17.08 15.42 2.69
C ILE A 107 16.50 15.89 1.37
N PRO A 108 15.79 17.05 1.32
CA PRO A 108 15.30 17.63 0.07
C PRO A 108 16.43 17.92 -0.92
N ILE A 109 16.17 17.68 -2.20
CA ILE A 109 17.12 17.98 -3.29
C ILE A 109 16.41 18.77 -4.39
N ASN A 110 17.20 19.57 -5.14
CA ASN A 110 16.68 20.36 -6.28
C ASN A 110 16.59 19.55 -7.58
N GLU A 111 17.25 18.39 -7.61
CA GLU A 111 17.27 17.54 -8.79
C GLU A 111 15.90 16.90 -9.02
N GLU A 112 15.38 16.98 -10.25
CA GLU A 112 14.13 16.31 -10.60
C GLU A 112 14.33 14.79 -10.60
N VAL A 113 13.55 14.10 -9.78
CA VAL A 113 13.57 12.63 -9.68
C VAL A 113 12.38 12.06 -10.41
N LYS A 114 12.63 11.33 -11.50
CA LYS A 114 11.62 10.59 -12.27
C LYS A 114 11.74 9.10 -11.95
N ILE A 115 10.71 8.54 -11.34
CA ILE A 115 10.62 7.10 -11.10
C ILE A 115 9.69 6.52 -12.18
N PRO A 116 10.22 5.77 -13.16
CA PRO A 116 9.38 5.16 -14.17
C PRO A 116 8.51 4.07 -13.53
N ILE A 117 7.19 4.23 -13.63
CA ILE A 117 6.24 3.25 -13.12
C ILE A 117 6.02 2.17 -14.17
N LYS A 118 6.28 0.92 -13.80
CA LYS A 118 6.12 -0.24 -14.70
C LYS A 118 4.64 -0.55 -14.89
N PHE A 119 4.28 -1.02 -16.08
CA PHE A 119 2.92 -1.49 -16.36
C PHE A 119 2.48 -2.59 -15.38
N SER A 120 3.38 -3.51 -15.02
CA SER A 120 3.10 -4.53 -14.01
C SER A 120 2.70 -3.94 -12.65
N THR A 121 3.29 -2.82 -12.24
CA THR A 121 2.94 -2.12 -11.00
C THR A 121 1.53 -1.55 -11.08
N ILE A 122 1.17 -0.94 -12.22
CA ILE A 122 -0.19 -0.42 -12.45
C ILE A 122 -1.19 -1.57 -12.44
N PHE A 123 -0.87 -2.67 -13.11
CA PHE A 123 -1.72 -3.86 -13.13
C PHE A 123 -1.92 -4.44 -11.72
N ILE A 124 -0.84 -4.62 -10.95
CA ILE A 124 -0.93 -5.12 -9.56
C ILE A 124 -1.77 -4.18 -8.71
N LYS A 125 -1.55 -2.86 -8.82
CA LYS A 125 -2.32 -1.85 -8.10
C LYS A 125 -3.83 -2.01 -8.35
N TRP A 126 -4.25 -2.08 -9.61
CA TRP A 126 -5.67 -2.17 -9.95
C TRP A 126 -6.23 -3.57 -9.76
N ALA A 127 -5.58 -4.61 -10.29
CA ALA A 127 -6.13 -5.95 -10.31
C ALA A 127 -6.14 -6.63 -8.93
N PHE A 128 -5.21 -6.27 -8.02
CA PHE A 128 -5.07 -6.96 -6.75
C PHE A 128 -5.23 -6.03 -5.54
N ALA A 129 -4.55 -4.89 -5.54
CA ALA A 129 -4.55 -4.03 -4.35
C ALA A 129 -5.87 -3.26 -4.17
N ILE A 130 -6.36 -2.59 -5.21
CA ILE A 130 -7.59 -1.78 -5.13
C ILE A 130 -8.84 -2.65 -5.21
N THR A 131 -8.91 -3.54 -6.20
CA THR A 131 -10.13 -4.33 -6.47
C THR A 131 -10.19 -5.63 -5.68
N ARG A 132 -9.10 -6.02 -4.99
CA ARG A 132 -8.96 -7.32 -4.33
C ARG A 132 -9.27 -8.49 -5.28
N GLY A 133 -8.80 -8.40 -6.53
CA GLY A 133 -9.12 -9.34 -7.61
C GLY A 133 -8.87 -10.81 -7.26
N GLY A 134 -7.92 -11.11 -6.35
CA GLY A 134 -7.70 -12.46 -5.84
C GLY A 134 -8.95 -13.08 -5.19
N PHE A 135 -9.78 -12.28 -4.53
CA PHE A 135 -11.03 -12.73 -3.90
C PHE A 135 -12.21 -12.78 -4.87
N THR A 136 -12.11 -12.16 -6.04
CA THR A 136 -13.16 -12.19 -7.06
C THR A 136 -13.45 -13.62 -7.54
N SER A 137 -12.46 -14.51 -7.50
CA SER A 137 -12.64 -15.92 -7.82
C SER A 137 -13.68 -16.61 -6.95
N ALA A 138 -13.76 -16.28 -5.66
CA ALA A 138 -14.76 -16.81 -4.74
C ALA A 138 -16.19 -16.41 -5.17
N SER A 139 -16.36 -15.20 -5.71
CA SER A 139 -17.65 -14.72 -6.22
C SER A 139 -18.01 -15.32 -7.59
N LEU A 140 -17.01 -15.64 -8.42
CA LEU A 140 -17.22 -16.22 -9.75
C LEU A 140 -17.44 -17.73 -9.72
N PHE A 141 -16.88 -18.45 -8.75
CA PHE A 141 -16.98 -19.90 -8.68
C PHE A 141 -18.41 -20.45 -8.73
N PRO A 142 -19.39 -19.91 -7.97
CA PRO A 142 -20.80 -20.36 -8.05
C PRO A 142 -21.39 -20.17 -9.46
N ILE A 143 -21.04 -19.08 -10.15
CA ILE A 143 -21.54 -18.81 -11.52
C ILE A 143 -21.02 -19.84 -12.50
N PHE A 144 -19.72 -20.17 -12.44
CA PHE A 144 -19.15 -21.20 -13.33
C PHE A 144 -19.68 -22.60 -13.01
N THR A 145 -19.91 -22.91 -11.73
CA THR A 145 -20.51 -24.17 -11.33
C THR A 145 -21.93 -24.31 -11.92
N LEU A 146 -22.73 -23.28 -11.80
CA LEU A 146 -24.10 -23.27 -12.34
C LEU A 146 -24.08 -23.30 -13.87
N ALA A 147 -23.18 -22.57 -14.51
CA ALA A 147 -23.02 -22.59 -15.98
C ALA A 147 -22.64 -23.99 -16.48
N ALA A 148 -21.72 -24.68 -15.79
CA ALA A 148 -21.33 -26.05 -16.13
C ALA A 148 -22.51 -27.02 -15.99
N PHE A 149 -23.35 -26.86 -14.96
CA PHE A 149 -24.56 -27.65 -14.77
C PHE A 149 -25.53 -27.48 -15.94
N PHE A 150 -25.87 -26.24 -16.31
CA PHE A 150 -26.80 -25.97 -17.43
C PHE A 150 -26.21 -26.38 -18.79
N ALA A 151 -24.91 -26.24 -19.00
CA ALA A 151 -24.27 -26.72 -20.22
C ALA A 151 -24.32 -28.26 -20.35
N GLY A 152 -24.25 -28.96 -19.22
CA GLY A 152 -24.29 -30.43 -19.16
C GLY A 152 -25.71 -31.01 -19.18
N SER A 153 -26.76 -30.26 -18.82
CA SER A 153 -28.14 -30.76 -18.75
C SER A 153 -28.75 -31.04 -20.12
N GLY A 154 -28.24 -30.42 -21.18
CA GLY A 154 -28.76 -30.57 -22.53
C GLY A 154 -30.10 -29.89 -22.79
N ASP A 155 -30.65 -29.13 -21.85
CA ASP A 155 -31.96 -28.49 -21.91
C ASP A 155 -32.00 -27.24 -22.81
N GLY A 156 -30.88 -26.87 -23.44
CA GLY A 156 -30.74 -25.65 -24.25
C GLY A 156 -30.82 -24.34 -23.45
N LEU A 157 -30.79 -24.42 -22.11
CA LEU A 157 -30.89 -23.24 -21.23
C LEU A 157 -29.56 -22.53 -21.07
N PHE A 158 -28.44 -23.16 -21.41
CA PHE A 158 -27.14 -22.52 -21.35
C PHE A 158 -26.98 -21.44 -22.42
N ASN A 159 -26.66 -20.22 -22.00
CA ASN A 159 -26.43 -19.09 -22.87
C ASN A 159 -25.12 -18.38 -22.50
N VAL A 160 -24.18 -18.35 -23.46
CA VAL A 160 -22.84 -17.75 -23.26
C VAL A 160 -22.92 -16.25 -22.94
N LEU A 161 -23.82 -15.52 -23.61
CA LEU A 161 -24.00 -14.09 -23.34
C LEU A 161 -24.47 -13.84 -21.91
N SER A 162 -25.44 -14.62 -21.44
CA SER A 162 -25.91 -14.56 -20.06
C SER A 162 -24.80 -14.86 -19.08
N LEU A 163 -23.94 -15.85 -19.34
CA LEU A 163 -22.77 -16.15 -18.51
C LEU A 163 -21.83 -14.96 -18.45
N ILE A 164 -21.49 -14.36 -19.59
CA ILE A 164 -20.60 -13.19 -19.64
C ILE A 164 -21.20 -12.01 -18.84
N LEU A 165 -22.48 -11.73 -19.02
CA LEU A 165 -23.17 -10.63 -18.31
C LEU A 165 -23.22 -10.89 -16.80
N CYS A 166 -23.49 -12.12 -16.37
CA CYS A 166 -23.44 -12.50 -14.96
C CYS A 166 -22.04 -12.34 -14.36
N CYS A 167 -21.00 -12.82 -15.05
CA CYS A 167 -19.63 -12.65 -14.62
C CYS A 167 -19.24 -11.17 -14.51
N LEU A 168 -19.58 -10.36 -15.51
CA LEU A 168 -19.31 -8.93 -15.48
C LEU A 168 -20.04 -8.24 -14.33
N GLY A 169 -21.32 -8.54 -14.14
CA GLY A 169 -22.13 -7.97 -13.05
C GLY A 169 -21.56 -8.30 -11.68
N ILE A 170 -21.17 -9.56 -11.42
CA ILE A 170 -20.63 -9.94 -10.12
C ILE A 170 -19.25 -9.33 -9.87
N VAL A 171 -18.40 -9.20 -10.92
CA VAL A 171 -17.10 -8.53 -10.82
C VAL A 171 -17.30 -7.06 -10.46
N LEU A 172 -18.20 -6.36 -11.12
CA LEU A 172 -18.50 -4.95 -10.81
C LEU A 172 -19.05 -4.77 -9.40
N LEU A 173 -19.93 -5.64 -8.95
CA LEU A 173 -20.45 -5.64 -7.58
C LEU A 173 -19.33 -5.89 -6.56
N HIS A 174 -18.46 -6.85 -6.84
CA HIS A 174 -17.33 -7.17 -5.97
C HIS A 174 -16.36 -5.97 -5.82
N VAL A 175 -15.98 -5.35 -6.94
CA VAL A 175 -15.12 -4.16 -6.96
C VAL A 175 -15.78 -3.00 -6.21
N SER A 176 -17.05 -2.72 -6.49
CA SER A 176 -17.78 -1.65 -5.81
C SER A 176 -17.86 -1.87 -4.31
N SER A 177 -18.19 -3.09 -3.88
CA SER A 177 -18.24 -3.44 -2.45
C SER A 177 -16.89 -3.20 -1.76
N ASN A 178 -15.77 -3.58 -2.39
CA ASN A 178 -14.44 -3.35 -1.82
C ASN A 178 -14.10 -1.86 -1.72
N LEU A 179 -14.40 -1.07 -2.75
CA LEU A 179 -14.15 0.37 -2.73
C LEU A 179 -15.00 1.09 -1.70
N PHE A 180 -16.28 0.71 -1.55
CA PHE A 180 -17.14 1.25 -0.51
C PHE A 180 -16.65 0.87 0.88
N ASN A 181 -16.21 -0.38 1.09
CA ASN A 181 -15.63 -0.80 2.35
C ASN A 181 -14.42 0.07 2.71
N ASP A 182 -13.44 0.22 1.79
CA ASP A 182 -12.26 1.06 2.01
C ASP A 182 -12.63 2.53 2.30
N TYR A 183 -13.68 3.06 1.65
CA TYR A 183 -14.16 4.42 1.91
C TYR A 183 -14.66 4.59 3.35
N TYR A 184 -15.51 3.68 3.81
CA TYR A 184 -16.09 3.75 5.15
C TYR A 184 -15.08 3.42 6.23
N ASP A 185 -14.20 2.44 6.02
CA ASP A 185 -13.13 2.09 6.96
C ASP A 185 -12.21 3.28 7.24
N VAL A 186 -11.87 4.07 6.22
CA VAL A 186 -11.12 5.31 6.39
C VAL A 186 -11.95 6.39 7.08
N LYS A 187 -13.22 6.55 6.71
CA LYS A 187 -14.12 7.55 7.28
C LYS A 187 -14.36 7.31 8.78
N ASP A 188 -14.54 6.06 9.16
CA ASP A 188 -14.86 5.66 10.53
C ASP A 188 -13.58 5.38 11.36
N GLY A 189 -12.39 5.42 10.72
CA GLY A 189 -11.10 5.22 11.38
C GLY A 189 -10.79 3.77 11.75
N THR A 190 -11.53 2.80 11.22
CA THR A 190 -11.42 1.37 11.54
C THR A 190 -10.07 0.80 11.11
N ASP A 191 -9.56 1.21 9.95
CA ASP A 191 -8.27 0.75 9.44
C ASP A 191 -7.07 1.14 10.30
N GLY A 192 -7.15 2.28 11.00
CA GLY A 192 -6.09 2.76 11.88
C GLY A 192 -5.83 1.87 13.11
N ALA A 193 -6.79 1.03 13.49
CA ALA A 193 -6.68 0.12 14.63
C ALA A 193 -6.10 -1.26 14.26
N ASN A 194 -6.03 -1.60 12.98
CA ASN A 194 -5.60 -2.93 12.51
C ASN A 194 -4.14 -2.91 12.04
N THR A 195 -3.22 -3.42 12.87
CA THR A 195 -1.77 -3.37 12.63
C THR A 195 -1.20 -4.59 11.89
N GLU A 196 -1.98 -5.65 11.68
CA GLU A 196 -1.48 -6.94 11.18
C GLU A 196 -1.05 -6.96 9.71
N TYR A 197 -1.35 -5.90 8.94
CA TYR A 197 -1.19 -5.88 7.49
C TYR A 197 0.25 -6.05 6.97
N PHE A 198 1.28 -5.71 7.76
CA PHE A 198 2.69 -5.77 7.36
C PHE A 198 3.50 -6.87 8.06
N ASN A 199 2.86 -7.67 8.93
CA ASN A 199 3.51 -8.82 9.57
C ASN A 199 3.87 -9.95 8.59
N ALA A 200 3.45 -9.85 7.35
CA ALA A 200 3.80 -10.77 6.28
C ALA A 200 5.25 -10.62 5.80
N GLY A 201 6.14 -10.16 6.63
CA GLY A 201 7.59 -10.18 6.48
C GLY A 201 8.15 -9.64 5.16
N LEU A 202 9.41 -9.24 5.19
CA LEU A 202 10.19 -8.74 4.05
C LEU A 202 10.35 -9.74 2.88
N ASN A 203 9.94 -10.99 3.07
CA ASN A 203 9.98 -12.06 2.07
C ASN A 203 8.64 -12.32 1.41
N SER A 204 7.56 -11.63 1.84
CA SER A 204 6.25 -11.83 1.24
C SER A 204 6.11 -11.03 -0.06
N THR A 205 5.53 -11.65 -1.06
CA THR A 205 5.03 -10.94 -2.24
C THR A 205 3.83 -10.06 -1.82
N VAL A 206 3.49 -9.06 -2.63
CA VAL A 206 2.27 -8.24 -2.41
C VAL A 206 1.00 -9.12 -2.25
N LEU A 207 1.02 -10.32 -2.80
CA LEU A 207 -0.06 -11.30 -2.69
C LEU A 207 -0.09 -12.01 -1.34
N GLU A 208 1.07 -12.31 -0.75
CA GLU A 208 1.18 -12.97 0.55
C GLU A 208 0.90 -12.01 1.72
N GLY A 209 1.12 -10.71 1.51
CA GLY A 209 0.80 -9.65 2.46
C GLY A 209 -0.67 -9.19 2.43
N ALA A 210 -1.50 -9.75 1.53
CA ALA A 210 -2.90 -9.40 1.46
C ALA A 210 -3.66 -10.05 2.62
N GLN A 211 -4.07 -9.23 3.58
CA GLN A 211 -4.81 -9.69 4.76
C GLN A 211 -6.20 -10.17 4.36
N LEU A 212 -6.63 -11.30 4.95
CA LEU A 212 -7.96 -11.89 4.73
C LEU A 212 -9.10 -11.07 5.36
N SER A 213 -8.78 -10.24 6.33
CA SER A 213 -9.72 -9.34 7.03
C SER A 213 -9.23 -7.90 6.98
N GLY A 214 -10.13 -6.92 6.91
CA GLY A 214 -9.78 -5.50 7.06
C GLY A 214 -9.61 -4.68 5.77
N GLY A 215 -10.30 -5.04 4.68
CA GLY A 215 -10.32 -4.23 3.46
C GLY A 215 -9.05 -4.31 2.61
N SER A 216 -8.98 -3.56 1.51
CA SER A 216 -7.78 -3.45 0.67
C SER A 216 -6.78 -2.45 1.25
N ARG A 217 -7.24 -1.56 2.15
CA ARG A 217 -6.48 -0.43 2.71
C ARG A 217 -5.85 0.45 1.63
N ALA A 218 -6.47 0.47 0.46
CA ALA A 218 -5.93 1.15 -0.71
C ALA A 218 -5.74 2.65 -0.48
N VAL A 219 -6.61 3.28 0.31
CA VAL A 219 -6.51 4.70 0.67
C VAL A 219 -5.34 4.92 1.64
N GLU A 220 -5.20 4.08 2.67
CA GLU A 220 -4.11 4.18 3.65
C GLU A 220 -2.74 3.96 3.01
N LEU A 221 -2.66 3.04 2.05
CA LEU A 221 -1.43 2.78 1.27
C LEU A 221 -1.15 3.85 0.20
N GLY A 222 -2.02 4.85 0.03
CA GLY A 222 -1.87 5.89 -0.99
C GLY A 222 -2.08 5.40 -2.42
N LEU A 223 -2.73 4.24 -2.61
CA LEU A 223 -3.01 3.68 -3.94
C LEU A 223 -4.14 4.41 -4.64
N ILE A 224 -5.11 4.88 -3.88
CA ILE A 224 -6.25 5.68 -4.34
C ILE A 224 -6.56 6.76 -3.30
N THR A 225 -7.09 7.90 -3.73
CA THR A 225 -7.51 8.94 -2.79
C THR A 225 -8.86 8.58 -2.19
N HIS A 226 -9.14 9.05 -0.95
CA HIS A 226 -10.44 8.84 -0.30
C HIS A 226 -11.64 9.29 -1.18
N LYS A 227 -11.49 10.41 -1.90
CA LYS A 227 -12.51 10.84 -2.87
C LYS A 227 -12.56 9.93 -4.12
N GLY A 228 -11.42 9.38 -4.52
CA GLY A 228 -11.33 8.48 -5.68
C GLY A 228 -12.01 7.11 -5.47
N THR A 229 -12.33 6.72 -4.24
CA THR A 229 -13.07 5.49 -3.96
C THR A 229 -14.55 5.59 -4.34
N LEU A 230 -15.06 6.82 -4.49
CA LEU A 230 -16.45 7.11 -4.86
C LEU A 230 -16.63 7.52 -6.33
N SER A 231 -15.55 7.68 -7.09
CA SER A 231 -15.58 8.04 -8.53
C SER A 231 -15.52 6.82 -9.41
#